data_b9666cc084a505d19f16b28e4adee67a
#
_entry.id   b9666cc084a505d19f16b28e4adee67a
#
_cell.length_a   1.000
_cell.length_b   1.000
_cell.length_c   1.000
_cell.angle_alpha   90.00
_cell.angle_beta   90.00
_cell.angle_gamma   90.00
#
_symmetry.space_group_name_H-M   'P 1'
#
loop_
_entity.id
_entity.type
_entity.pdbx_description
1 polymer ?
#
loop_
_entity_poly.entity_id
_entity_poly.type
_entity_poly.pdbx_seq_one_letter_code
_entity_poly.pdbx_strand_id
1 'polypeptide(L)'
;MLGRDKKDIIAVTMPCFGTTDRTYQNACEMSKKVGATLIEVPIADAVNVHFRDIGHDPEDHSVTYENCQARERTQVLMDIANKTWGMVIGTGDLSELALGWATYNGDHMSMYGVNASVPKTLVRHLVKYAADDTKDEALKNVLYDVLDTPVSPELLPPKDGDIAQKTEDLVGPYELHDFFLYFMLRFGYEPSKIFRIACMTFDGEYDKETIFKWLETFCRRFFSQQFKRSCLPDGPKVGTVALSPRGDWRMPSDACVAVWMKD
;
A
#
# COMPACT_ATOMS: atom_id res chain seq x y z
N MET A 1 22.93 -1.14 14.15
CA MET A 1 22.62 -0.61 12.82
C MET A 1 23.84 -0.76 11.95
N LEU A 2 23.67 -0.91 10.63
CA LEU A 2 24.71 -1.44 9.73
C LEU A 2 25.90 -0.48 9.44
N GLY A 3 25.93 0.74 10.01
CA GLY A 3 27.01 1.72 9.81
C GLY A 3 27.17 2.22 8.36
N ARG A 4 26.16 2.02 7.50
CA ARG A 4 26.17 2.55 6.13
C ARG A 4 25.85 4.04 6.12
N ASP A 5 26.35 4.76 5.10
CA ASP A 5 25.95 6.15 4.87
C ASP A 5 24.45 6.21 4.51
N LYS A 6 23.76 7.20 5.02
CA LYS A 6 22.36 7.47 4.65
C LYS A 6 22.20 7.76 3.16
N LYS A 7 23.23 8.27 2.51
CA LYS A 7 23.28 8.49 1.07
C LYS A 7 23.23 7.22 0.22
N ASP A 8 23.51 6.05 0.82
CA ASP A 8 23.34 4.76 0.17
C ASP A 8 21.85 4.39 0.01
N ILE A 9 20.95 5.12 0.68
CA ILE A 9 19.51 5.03 0.49
C ILE A 9 19.16 5.96 -0.66
N ILE A 10 18.67 5.40 -1.77
CA ILE A 10 18.22 6.15 -2.93
C ILE A 10 16.69 6.24 -2.88
N ALA A 11 16.18 7.43 -2.63
CA ALA A 11 14.77 7.75 -2.73
C ALA A 11 14.46 8.24 -4.17
N VAL A 12 13.46 7.68 -4.80
CA VAL A 12 13.07 8.07 -6.17
C VAL A 12 11.66 8.62 -6.14
N THR A 13 11.50 9.89 -6.50
CA THR A 13 10.20 10.49 -6.72
C THR A 13 9.86 10.48 -8.21
N MET A 14 8.66 10.05 -8.55
CA MET A 14 8.22 9.84 -9.93
C MET A 14 6.87 10.53 -10.16
N PRO A 15 6.86 11.86 -10.27
CA PRO A 15 5.63 12.60 -10.50
C PRO A 15 4.98 12.19 -11.82
N CYS A 16 3.66 12.03 -11.77
CA CYS A 16 2.78 11.70 -12.88
C CYS A 16 1.42 12.40 -12.71
N PHE A 17 0.43 12.01 -13.46
CA PHE A 17 -0.87 12.70 -13.57
C PHE A 17 -1.63 12.86 -12.26
N GLY A 18 -1.48 11.92 -11.31
CA GLY A 18 -2.18 11.95 -10.02
C GLY A 18 -1.38 12.53 -8.86
N THR A 19 -0.13 12.94 -9.09
CA THR A 19 0.73 13.46 -8.02
C THR A 19 0.30 14.86 -7.63
N THR A 20 -0.03 15.08 -6.35
CA THR A 20 -0.36 16.40 -5.82
C THR A 20 0.90 17.15 -5.35
N ASP A 21 0.85 18.48 -5.34
CA ASP A 21 1.97 19.30 -4.85
C ASP A 21 2.34 18.96 -3.41
N ARG A 22 1.34 18.69 -2.55
CA ARG A 22 1.54 18.36 -1.14
C ARG A 22 2.32 17.06 -0.97
N THR A 23 1.90 16.00 -1.64
CA THR A 23 2.57 14.68 -1.54
C THR A 23 3.97 14.71 -2.16
N TYR A 24 4.14 15.42 -3.26
CA TYR A 24 5.45 15.64 -3.88
C TYR A 24 6.41 16.38 -2.92
N GLN A 25 5.96 17.49 -2.33
CA GLN A 25 6.78 18.26 -1.40
C GLN A 25 7.15 17.44 -0.16
N ASN A 26 6.20 16.73 0.44
CA ASN A 26 6.43 15.85 1.58
C ASN A 26 7.46 14.76 1.26
N ALA A 27 7.37 14.11 0.12
CA ALA A 27 8.33 13.08 -0.31
C ALA A 27 9.74 13.66 -0.48
N CYS A 28 9.86 14.83 -1.10
CA CYS A 28 11.13 15.51 -1.31
C CYS A 28 11.77 15.98 0.01
N GLU A 29 10.99 16.63 0.87
CA GLU A 29 11.48 17.16 2.15
C GLU A 29 11.86 16.02 3.11
N MET A 30 11.02 15.01 3.24
CA MET A 30 11.32 13.84 4.07
C MET A 30 12.60 13.17 3.61
N SER A 31 12.78 12.92 2.32
CA SER A 31 13.99 12.29 1.77
C SER A 31 15.25 13.08 2.08
N LYS A 32 15.22 14.41 1.93
CA LYS A 32 16.31 15.31 2.28
C LYS A 32 16.61 15.31 3.77
N LYS A 33 15.58 15.35 4.61
CA LYS A 33 15.70 15.40 6.08
C LYS A 33 16.27 14.12 6.68
N VAL A 34 15.90 12.97 6.16
CA VAL A 34 16.50 11.69 6.57
C VAL A 34 17.91 11.49 6.03
N GLY A 35 18.35 12.32 5.06
CA GLY A 35 19.68 12.29 4.47
C GLY A 35 19.86 11.30 3.33
N ALA A 36 18.77 10.84 2.72
CA ALA A 36 18.80 9.96 1.57
C ALA A 36 19.24 10.71 0.28
N THR A 37 19.75 9.98 -0.69
CA THR A 37 19.95 10.49 -2.05
C THR A 37 18.60 10.55 -2.76
N LEU A 38 18.17 11.74 -3.16
CA LEU A 38 16.91 11.94 -3.88
C LEU A 38 17.16 12.01 -5.38
N ILE A 39 16.44 11.19 -6.13
CA ILE A 39 16.38 11.22 -7.60
C ILE A 39 14.93 11.54 -8.00
N GLU A 40 14.76 12.46 -8.94
CA GLU A 40 13.47 12.77 -9.55
C GLU A 40 13.43 12.24 -10.98
N VAL A 41 12.38 11.49 -11.29
CA VAL A 41 12.14 10.94 -12.63
C VAL A 41 10.68 11.20 -13.02
N PRO A 42 10.37 12.31 -13.72
CA PRO A 42 9.03 12.52 -14.26
C PRO A 42 8.71 11.42 -15.28
N ILE A 43 7.62 10.69 -15.06
CA ILE A 43 7.26 9.52 -15.91
C ILE A 43 6.10 9.80 -16.86
N ALA A 44 5.52 10.97 -16.85
CA ALA A 44 4.34 11.32 -17.66
C ALA A 44 4.56 11.08 -19.15
N ASP A 45 5.72 11.47 -19.70
CA ASP A 45 6.02 11.29 -21.12
C ASP A 45 6.13 9.80 -21.49
N ALA A 46 6.78 8.98 -20.67
CA ALA A 46 6.88 7.54 -20.90
C ALA A 46 5.51 6.87 -20.87
N VAL A 47 4.66 7.23 -19.92
CA VAL A 47 3.28 6.73 -19.82
C VAL A 47 2.46 7.16 -21.03
N ASN A 48 2.58 8.40 -21.51
CA ASN A 48 1.89 8.86 -22.73
C ASN A 48 2.33 8.10 -23.99
N VAL A 49 3.63 7.81 -24.11
CA VAL A 49 4.14 6.95 -25.20
C VAL A 49 3.49 5.57 -25.13
N HIS A 50 3.45 4.97 -23.92
CA HIS A 50 2.85 3.67 -23.72
C HIS A 50 1.34 3.67 -24.04
N PHE A 51 0.58 4.68 -23.60
CA PHE A 51 -0.84 4.84 -23.96
C PHE A 51 -1.05 4.83 -25.47
N ARG A 52 -0.27 5.62 -26.20
CA ARG A 52 -0.31 5.65 -27.68
C ARG A 52 -0.03 4.27 -28.27
N ASP A 53 0.99 3.57 -27.78
CA ASP A 53 1.43 2.30 -28.35
C ASP A 53 0.41 1.16 -28.14
N ILE A 54 -0.36 1.20 -27.02
CA ILE A 54 -1.44 0.24 -26.78
C ILE A 54 -2.82 0.72 -27.26
N GLY A 55 -2.93 1.92 -27.82
CA GLY A 55 -4.19 2.51 -28.29
C GLY A 55 -5.15 2.91 -27.16
N HIS A 56 -4.61 3.25 -25.98
CA HIS A 56 -5.41 3.73 -24.85
C HIS A 56 -5.69 5.24 -24.98
N ASP A 57 -6.95 5.63 -24.74
CA ASP A 57 -7.34 7.03 -24.70
C ASP A 57 -6.90 7.65 -23.35
N PRO A 58 -6.05 8.70 -23.34
CA PRO A 58 -5.62 9.36 -22.10
C PRO A 58 -6.78 9.95 -21.25
N GLU A 59 -7.93 10.22 -21.85
CA GLU A 59 -9.12 10.71 -21.16
C GLU A 59 -9.94 9.57 -20.51
N ASP A 60 -9.66 8.31 -20.86
CA ASP A 60 -10.24 7.13 -20.20
C ASP A 60 -9.46 6.82 -18.91
N HIS A 61 -9.91 7.38 -17.79
CA HIS A 61 -9.34 7.18 -16.46
C HIS A 61 -9.70 5.82 -15.85
N SER A 62 -9.64 4.76 -16.66
CA SER A 62 -9.89 3.38 -16.25
C SER A 62 -8.72 2.76 -15.48
N VAL A 63 -8.92 1.52 -15.05
CA VAL A 63 -7.87 0.69 -14.44
C VAL A 63 -6.60 0.57 -15.32
N THR A 64 -6.73 0.69 -16.65
CA THR A 64 -5.58 0.70 -17.56
C THR A 64 -4.75 1.95 -17.36
N TYR A 65 -5.38 3.10 -17.26
CA TYR A 65 -4.73 4.39 -16.98
C TYR A 65 -3.92 4.36 -15.70
N GLU A 66 -4.51 3.85 -14.61
CA GLU A 66 -3.84 3.72 -13.32
C GLU A 66 -2.68 2.72 -13.36
N ASN A 67 -2.92 1.53 -13.90
CA ASN A 67 -1.94 0.46 -13.90
C ASN A 67 -0.72 0.74 -14.78
N CYS A 68 -0.86 1.50 -15.87
CA CYS A 68 0.29 1.90 -16.69
C CYS A 68 1.27 2.77 -15.89
N GLN A 69 0.76 3.74 -15.13
CA GLN A 69 1.59 4.59 -14.27
C GLN A 69 2.30 3.78 -13.17
N ALA A 70 1.58 2.88 -12.50
CA ALA A 70 2.15 2.06 -11.44
C ALA A 70 3.25 1.12 -11.95
N ARG A 71 3.09 0.55 -13.16
CA ARG A 71 4.10 -0.31 -13.77
C ARG A 71 5.32 0.46 -14.26
N GLU A 72 5.13 1.65 -14.81
CA GLU A 72 6.24 2.53 -15.20
C GLU A 72 7.12 2.89 -13.99
N ARG A 73 6.50 3.25 -12.85
CA ARG A 73 7.25 3.47 -11.61
C ARG A 73 8.08 2.26 -11.21
N THR A 74 7.53 1.07 -11.32
CA THR A 74 8.22 -0.17 -10.95
C THR A 74 9.40 -0.45 -11.92
N GLN A 75 9.21 -0.26 -13.22
CA GLN A 75 10.27 -0.41 -14.21
C GLN A 75 11.44 0.53 -13.90
N VAL A 76 11.17 1.81 -13.70
CA VAL A 76 12.19 2.81 -13.34
C VAL A 76 12.97 2.41 -12.10
N LEU A 77 12.29 1.95 -11.04
CA LEU A 77 12.95 1.51 -9.80
C LEU A 77 13.87 0.31 -10.03
N MET A 78 13.42 -0.69 -10.80
CA MET A 78 14.21 -1.88 -11.10
C MET A 78 15.46 -1.55 -11.92
N ASP A 79 15.34 -0.63 -12.89
CA ASP A 79 16.47 -0.20 -13.72
C ASP A 79 17.46 0.67 -12.94
N ILE A 80 17.00 1.53 -12.05
CA ILE A 80 17.88 2.28 -11.13
C ILE A 80 18.61 1.31 -10.19
N ALA A 81 17.95 0.29 -9.67
CA ALA A 81 18.60 -0.72 -8.84
C ALA A 81 19.70 -1.45 -9.62
N ASN A 82 19.45 -1.85 -10.86
CA ASN A 82 20.46 -2.44 -11.73
C ASN A 82 21.66 -1.50 -11.96
N LYS A 83 21.37 -0.23 -12.27
CA LYS A 83 22.41 0.79 -12.54
C LYS A 83 23.29 1.07 -11.34
N THR A 84 22.73 1.00 -10.13
CA THR A 84 23.41 1.35 -8.88
C THR A 84 23.92 0.14 -8.10
N TRP A 85 23.75 -1.08 -8.62
CA TRP A 85 24.02 -2.34 -7.89
C TRP A 85 23.26 -2.40 -6.56
N GLY A 86 22.06 -1.83 -6.56
CA GLY A 86 21.17 -1.74 -5.41
C GLY A 86 20.10 -2.79 -5.41
N MET A 87 19.13 -2.60 -4.51
CA MET A 87 17.96 -3.45 -4.36
C MET A 87 16.73 -2.58 -4.16
N VAL A 88 15.64 -2.91 -4.85
CA VAL A 88 14.35 -2.24 -4.65
C VAL A 88 13.73 -2.71 -3.35
N ILE A 89 13.51 -1.77 -2.44
CA ILE A 89 12.78 -1.99 -1.18
C ILE A 89 11.31 -1.63 -1.39
N GLY A 90 10.45 -2.63 -1.29
CA GLY A 90 9.00 -2.45 -1.39
C GLY A 90 8.42 -1.86 -0.10
N THR A 91 7.47 -0.96 -0.26
CA THR A 91 6.79 -0.27 0.84
C THR A 91 5.39 -0.78 1.12
N GLY A 92 4.84 -1.66 0.27
CA GLY A 92 3.55 -2.29 0.47
C GLY A 92 3.45 -2.98 1.83
N ASP A 93 2.35 -2.77 2.53
CA ASP A 93 2.12 -3.29 3.87
C ASP A 93 1.20 -4.52 3.90
N LEU A 94 1.07 -5.13 5.08
CA LEU A 94 0.29 -6.35 5.27
C LEU A 94 -1.20 -6.18 4.89
N SER A 95 -1.78 -5.00 5.15
CA SER A 95 -3.20 -4.73 4.87
C SER A 95 -3.46 -4.62 3.37
N GLU A 96 -2.57 -3.94 2.64
CA GLU A 96 -2.60 -3.88 1.18
C GLU A 96 -2.43 -5.27 0.55
N LEU A 97 -1.53 -6.08 1.08
CA LEU A 97 -1.32 -7.46 0.63
C LEU A 97 -2.55 -8.35 0.90
N ALA A 98 -3.23 -8.17 2.03
CA ALA A 98 -4.46 -8.91 2.36
C ALA A 98 -5.59 -8.58 1.38
N LEU A 99 -5.80 -7.30 1.11
CA LEU A 99 -6.84 -6.82 0.21
C LEU A 99 -6.46 -6.94 -1.28
N GLY A 100 -5.18 -7.22 -1.59
CA GLY A 100 -4.65 -7.14 -2.94
C GLY A 100 -4.78 -5.74 -3.54
N TRP A 101 -4.68 -4.70 -2.70
CA TRP A 101 -4.78 -3.30 -3.10
C TRP A 101 -3.41 -2.81 -3.58
N ALA A 102 -3.03 -3.28 -4.74
CA ALA A 102 -1.81 -2.93 -5.45
C ALA A 102 -1.94 -3.35 -6.90
N THR A 103 -1.27 -2.67 -7.81
CA THR A 103 -1.19 -3.05 -9.22
C THR A 103 -0.30 -4.27 -9.38
N TYR A 104 -0.83 -5.35 -9.96
CA TYR A 104 -0.04 -6.54 -10.29
C TYR A 104 1.11 -6.20 -11.24
N ASN A 105 2.33 -6.62 -10.90
CA ASN A 105 3.57 -6.24 -11.59
C ASN A 105 3.81 -4.71 -11.65
N GLY A 106 3.23 -3.98 -10.71
CA GLY A 106 3.49 -2.57 -10.45
C GLY A 106 4.04 -2.42 -9.03
N ASP A 107 3.43 -1.56 -8.23
CA ASP A 107 3.76 -1.33 -6.82
C ASP A 107 3.66 -2.59 -5.93
N HIS A 108 2.98 -3.63 -6.39
CA HIS A 108 2.98 -4.97 -5.81
C HIS A 108 4.37 -5.64 -5.80
N MET A 109 5.27 -5.26 -6.71
CA MET A 109 6.57 -5.92 -6.91
C MET A 109 7.74 -5.13 -6.32
N SER A 110 8.65 -5.85 -5.67
CA SER A 110 9.92 -5.36 -5.19
C SER A 110 10.92 -6.51 -5.05
N MET A 111 12.15 -6.21 -4.68
CA MET A 111 13.14 -7.25 -4.37
C MET A 111 13.07 -7.68 -2.91
N TYR A 112 12.60 -6.78 -2.01
CA TYR A 112 12.40 -7.07 -0.59
C TYR A 112 11.30 -6.19 -0.01
N GLY A 113 10.31 -6.78 0.67
CA GLY A 113 9.16 -6.08 1.25
C GLY A 113 9.33 -5.83 2.75
N VAL A 114 9.82 -4.67 3.15
CA VAL A 114 10.10 -4.39 4.57
C VAL A 114 8.86 -4.34 5.45
N ASN A 115 7.70 -3.93 4.90
CA ASN A 115 6.43 -3.80 5.61
C ASN A 115 5.48 -4.99 5.37
N ALA A 116 5.93 -6.06 4.71
CA ALA A 116 5.08 -7.18 4.28
C ALA A 116 4.30 -7.87 5.43
N SER A 117 4.73 -7.72 6.68
CA SER A 117 4.03 -8.22 7.87
C SER A 117 3.64 -7.12 8.87
N VAL A 118 3.64 -5.87 8.45
CA VAL A 118 3.25 -4.71 9.27
C VAL A 118 1.91 -4.19 8.75
N PRO A 119 0.81 -4.24 9.53
CA PRO A 119 -0.48 -3.73 9.08
C PRO A 119 -0.48 -2.20 8.97
N LYS A 120 -1.33 -1.64 8.14
CA LYS A 120 -1.44 -0.20 7.86
C LYS A 120 -1.61 0.62 9.15
N THR A 121 -2.43 0.14 10.07
CA THR A 121 -2.64 0.81 11.36
C THR A 121 -1.35 0.89 12.18
N LEU A 122 -0.52 -0.16 12.16
CA LEU A 122 0.77 -0.14 12.83
C LEU A 122 1.80 0.72 12.09
N VAL A 123 1.78 0.76 10.74
CA VAL A 123 2.64 1.69 9.96
C VAL A 123 2.37 3.13 10.39
N ARG A 124 1.10 3.55 10.48
CA ARG A 124 0.72 4.89 10.96
C ARG A 124 1.24 5.17 12.38
N HIS A 125 1.11 4.19 13.27
CA HIS A 125 1.63 4.29 14.63
C HIS A 125 3.16 4.45 14.67
N LEU A 126 3.90 3.70 13.83
CA LEU A 126 5.36 3.80 13.74
C LEU A 126 5.81 5.16 13.17
N VAL A 127 5.11 5.70 12.18
CA VAL A 127 5.38 7.05 11.65
C VAL A 127 5.15 8.10 12.73
N LYS A 128 4.05 7.98 13.50
CA LYS A 128 3.77 8.86 14.64
C LYS A 128 4.87 8.78 15.70
N TYR A 129 5.28 7.57 16.04
CA TYR A 129 6.40 7.36 16.99
C TYR A 129 7.69 8.03 16.49
N ALA A 130 8.03 7.88 15.20
CA ALA A 130 9.20 8.52 14.62
C ALA A 130 9.11 10.06 14.64
N ALA A 131 7.89 10.61 14.44
CA ALA A 131 7.63 12.03 14.54
C ALA A 131 7.80 12.55 15.97
N ASP A 132 7.36 11.78 16.97
CA ASP A 132 7.49 12.14 18.39
C ASP A 132 8.94 12.02 18.91
N ASP A 133 9.72 11.06 18.40
CA ASP A 133 11.09 10.78 18.86
C ASP A 133 12.15 11.67 18.20
N THR A 134 11.85 12.25 17.01
CA THR A 134 12.81 13.09 16.29
C THR A 134 13.03 14.44 17.00
N LYS A 135 14.30 14.91 16.99
CA LYS A 135 14.69 16.24 17.46
C LYS A 135 14.64 17.31 16.36
N ASP A 136 14.46 16.91 15.10
CA ASP A 136 14.34 17.82 13.96
C ASP A 136 12.88 18.24 13.80
N GLU A 137 12.52 19.44 14.23
CA GLU A 137 11.15 19.95 14.15
C GLU A 137 10.62 20.01 12.69
N ALA A 138 11.47 20.23 11.71
CA ALA A 138 11.05 20.23 10.32
C ALA A 138 10.69 18.80 9.85
N LEU A 139 11.48 17.79 10.21
CA LEU A 139 11.16 16.40 9.95
C LEU A 139 9.87 15.99 10.67
N LYS A 140 9.71 16.39 11.92
CA LYS A 140 8.49 16.13 12.70
C LYS A 140 7.25 16.66 12.00
N ASN A 141 7.28 17.91 11.55
CA ASN A 141 6.15 18.53 10.85
C ASN A 141 5.82 17.77 9.56
N VAL A 142 6.81 17.39 8.76
CA VAL A 142 6.60 16.59 7.53
C VAL A 142 5.97 15.24 7.85
N LEU A 143 6.43 14.54 8.89
CA LEU A 143 5.89 13.24 9.28
C LEU A 143 4.42 13.34 9.74
N TYR A 144 4.09 14.40 10.49
CA TYR A 144 2.69 14.67 10.86
C TYR A 144 1.83 15.04 9.64
N ASP A 145 2.36 15.83 8.70
CA ASP A 145 1.62 16.16 7.47
C ASP A 145 1.37 14.91 6.61
N VAL A 146 2.33 13.98 6.56
CA VAL A 146 2.12 12.65 5.93
C VAL A 146 1.00 11.86 6.63
N LEU A 147 0.95 11.88 7.97
CA LEU A 147 -0.11 11.20 8.73
C LEU A 147 -1.50 11.80 8.50
N ASP A 148 -1.57 13.12 8.29
CA ASP A 148 -2.80 13.87 8.01
C ASP A 148 -3.22 13.80 6.54
N THR A 149 -2.34 13.29 5.66
CA THR A 149 -2.67 13.10 4.25
C THR A 149 -3.51 11.82 4.08
N PRO A 150 -4.67 11.89 3.42
CA PRO A 150 -5.49 10.72 3.13
C PRO A 150 -4.71 9.69 2.29
N VAL A 151 -4.88 8.41 2.61
CA VAL A 151 -4.27 7.34 1.81
C VAL A 151 -4.91 7.29 0.43
N SER A 152 -4.08 7.40 -0.61
CA SER A 152 -4.50 7.38 -2.02
C SER A 152 -3.42 6.72 -2.88
N PRO A 153 -3.80 6.02 -3.96
CA PRO A 153 -2.85 5.53 -4.95
C PRO A 153 -2.24 6.66 -5.80
N GLU A 154 -2.82 7.87 -5.80
CA GLU A 154 -2.38 9.06 -6.55
C GLU A 154 -2.12 8.78 -8.05
N LEU A 155 -3.04 8.05 -8.66
CA LEU A 155 -2.97 7.65 -10.07
C LEU A 155 -3.97 8.42 -10.95
N LEU A 156 -5.06 8.95 -10.34
CA LEU A 156 -6.04 9.78 -11.03
C LEU A 156 -5.69 11.27 -10.88
N PRO A 157 -5.94 12.09 -11.91
CA PRO A 157 -5.74 13.53 -11.84
C PRO A 157 -6.48 14.14 -10.63
N PRO A 158 -5.84 15.06 -9.89
CA PRO A 158 -6.46 15.70 -8.75
C PRO A 158 -7.71 16.50 -9.16
N LYS A 159 -8.71 16.56 -8.28
CA LYS A 159 -9.86 17.43 -8.45
C LYS A 159 -9.69 18.68 -7.58
N ASP A 160 -9.73 19.84 -8.19
CA ASP A 160 -9.57 21.14 -7.50
C ASP A 160 -8.28 21.24 -6.63
N GLY A 161 -7.22 20.52 -7.03
CA GLY A 161 -5.95 20.46 -6.31
C GLY A 161 -5.90 19.43 -5.18
N ASP A 162 -7.02 18.76 -4.89
CA ASP A 162 -7.12 17.73 -3.86
C ASP A 162 -7.08 16.31 -4.44
N ILE A 163 -6.77 15.33 -3.57
CA ILE A 163 -6.75 13.91 -3.89
C ILE A 163 -8.12 13.48 -4.43
N ALA A 164 -8.16 13.00 -5.68
CA ALA A 164 -9.40 12.60 -6.35
C ALA A 164 -10.00 11.30 -5.82
N GLN A 165 -9.17 10.42 -5.23
CA GLN A 165 -9.58 9.08 -4.84
C GLN A 165 -8.96 8.71 -3.48
N LYS A 166 -9.80 8.56 -2.46
CA LYS A 166 -9.36 8.04 -1.16
C LYS A 166 -9.51 6.52 -1.14
N THR A 167 -8.46 5.82 -0.75
CA THR A 167 -8.45 4.36 -0.69
C THR A 167 -9.55 3.83 0.21
N GLU A 168 -9.74 4.40 1.40
CA GLU A 168 -10.73 3.93 2.37
C GLU A 168 -12.19 4.10 1.92
N ASP A 169 -12.48 5.03 1.01
CA ASP A 169 -13.82 5.17 0.41
C ASP A 169 -14.15 3.96 -0.50
N LEU A 170 -13.14 3.33 -1.08
CA LEU A 170 -13.28 2.22 -2.03
C LEU A 170 -13.18 0.84 -1.38
N VAL A 171 -12.24 0.67 -0.46
CA VAL A 171 -11.98 -0.64 0.16
C VAL A 171 -12.43 -0.71 1.61
N GLY A 172 -12.70 0.41 2.27
CA GLY A 172 -13.09 0.52 3.67
C GLY A 172 -11.96 0.87 4.62
N PRO A 173 -12.30 1.17 5.88
CA PRO A 173 -11.34 1.55 6.92
C PRO A 173 -10.32 0.45 7.20
N TYR A 174 -9.04 0.79 7.18
CA TYR A 174 -7.96 -0.17 7.41
C TYR A 174 -8.00 -0.77 8.82
N GLU A 175 -8.51 -0.06 9.81
CA GLU A 175 -8.64 -0.61 11.17
C GLU A 175 -9.60 -1.80 11.24
N LEU A 176 -10.69 -1.79 10.47
CA LEU A 176 -11.59 -2.93 10.36
C LEU A 176 -10.90 -4.10 9.63
N HIS A 177 -10.18 -3.82 8.54
CA HIS A 177 -9.49 -4.85 7.78
C HIS A 177 -8.35 -5.51 8.57
N ASP A 178 -7.57 -4.72 9.31
CA ASP A 178 -6.50 -5.24 10.16
C ASP A 178 -7.06 -6.09 11.31
N PHE A 179 -8.20 -5.69 11.86
CA PHE A 179 -8.94 -6.48 12.85
C PHE A 179 -9.42 -7.81 12.26
N PHE A 180 -10.09 -7.78 11.10
CA PHE A 180 -10.58 -8.99 10.43
C PHE A 180 -9.44 -9.95 10.10
N LEU A 181 -8.37 -9.43 9.52
CA LEU A 181 -7.18 -10.18 9.17
C LEU A 181 -6.55 -10.87 10.37
N TYR A 182 -6.41 -10.14 11.47
CA TYR A 182 -5.83 -10.66 12.71
C TYR A 182 -6.62 -11.84 13.25
N PHE A 183 -7.94 -11.69 13.41
CA PHE A 183 -8.77 -12.76 13.97
C PHE A 183 -8.91 -13.96 13.02
N MET A 184 -8.95 -13.71 11.72
CA MET A 184 -8.98 -14.78 10.73
C MET A 184 -7.70 -15.60 10.74
N LEU A 185 -6.53 -14.98 10.63
CA LEU A 185 -5.26 -15.69 10.49
C LEU A 185 -4.69 -16.18 11.82
N ARG A 186 -4.81 -15.38 12.88
CA ARG A 186 -4.23 -15.74 14.18
C ARG A 186 -5.04 -16.79 14.92
N PHE A 187 -6.37 -16.75 14.81
CA PHE A 187 -7.27 -17.59 15.57
C PHE A 187 -8.11 -18.55 14.70
N GLY A 188 -8.10 -18.38 13.39
CA GLY A 188 -8.93 -19.21 12.49
C GLY A 188 -10.42 -18.97 12.67
N TYR A 189 -10.83 -17.76 13.04
CA TYR A 189 -12.25 -17.47 13.26
C TYR A 189 -12.98 -17.33 11.93
N GLU A 190 -14.19 -17.89 11.89
CA GLU A 190 -15.12 -17.74 10.77
C GLU A 190 -15.71 -16.31 10.71
N PRO A 191 -16.14 -15.84 9.54
CA PRO A 191 -16.67 -14.49 9.35
C PRO A 191 -17.78 -14.12 10.31
N SER A 192 -18.73 -15.01 10.60
CA SER A 192 -19.83 -14.80 11.54
C SER A 192 -19.35 -14.51 12.98
N LYS A 193 -18.25 -15.16 13.40
CA LYS A 193 -17.63 -14.90 14.70
C LYS A 193 -16.84 -13.59 14.69
N ILE A 194 -16.10 -13.31 13.62
CA ILE A 194 -15.37 -12.05 13.44
C ILE A 194 -16.33 -10.88 13.47
N PHE A 195 -17.45 -10.97 12.76
CA PHE A 195 -18.51 -9.96 12.76
C PHE A 195 -19.01 -9.62 14.16
N ARG A 196 -19.37 -10.66 14.93
CA ARG A 196 -19.87 -10.44 16.32
C ARG A 196 -18.86 -9.76 17.21
N ILE A 197 -17.58 -10.17 17.13
CA ILE A 197 -16.51 -9.56 17.93
C ILE A 197 -16.26 -8.12 17.47
N ALA A 198 -16.27 -7.87 16.16
CA ALA A 198 -16.11 -6.51 15.61
C ALA A 198 -17.23 -5.57 16.08
N CYS A 199 -18.50 -6.02 16.04
CA CYS A 199 -19.63 -5.23 16.55
C CYS A 199 -19.49 -4.87 18.05
N MET A 200 -18.83 -5.73 18.85
CA MET A 200 -18.58 -5.45 20.25
C MET A 200 -17.38 -4.51 20.46
N THR A 201 -16.36 -4.65 19.61
CA THR A 201 -15.11 -3.87 19.74
C THR A 201 -15.28 -2.44 19.26
N PHE A 202 -16.01 -2.24 18.17
CA PHE A 202 -16.24 -0.95 17.53
C PHE A 202 -17.62 -0.37 17.83
N ASP A 203 -18.22 -0.76 18.97
CA ASP A 203 -19.51 -0.21 19.42
C ASP A 203 -19.41 1.30 19.62
N GLY A 204 -20.30 2.05 18.99
CA GLY A 204 -20.28 3.51 18.98
C GLY A 204 -19.36 4.16 17.93
N GLU A 205 -18.50 3.40 17.23
CA GLU A 205 -17.63 3.90 16.15
C GLU A 205 -18.21 3.55 14.76
N TYR A 206 -18.66 2.30 14.59
CA TYR A 206 -19.26 1.80 13.37
C TYR A 206 -20.59 1.09 13.65
N ASP A 207 -21.58 1.32 12.80
CA ASP A 207 -22.81 0.53 12.83
C ASP A 207 -22.59 -0.89 12.28
N LYS A 208 -23.53 -1.78 12.54
CA LYS A 208 -23.44 -3.20 12.16
C LYS A 208 -23.45 -3.39 10.65
N GLU A 209 -24.19 -2.57 9.93
CA GLU A 209 -24.29 -2.59 8.47
C GLU A 209 -22.94 -2.23 7.84
N THR A 210 -22.26 -1.24 8.36
CA THR A 210 -20.92 -0.82 7.93
C THR A 210 -19.89 -1.92 8.21
N ILE A 211 -19.89 -2.50 9.41
CA ILE A 211 -18.97 -3.61 9.75
C ILE A 211 -19.23 -4.81 8.83
N PHE A 212 -20.49 -5.16 8.60
CA PHE A 212 -20.85 -6.28 7.72
C PHE A 212 -20.39 -6.05 6.28
N LYS A 213 -20.68 -4.87 5.72
CA LYS A 213 -20.26 -4.47 4.37
C LYS A 213 -18.76 -4.63 4.17
N TRP A 214 -17.97 -4.17 5.12
CA TRP A 214 -16.51 -4.21 4.98
C TRP A 214 -15.93 -5.58 5.27
N LEU A 215 -16.54 -6.38 6.13
CA LEU A 215 -16.16 -7.79 6.31
C LEU A 215 -16.43 -8.61 5.03
N GLU A 216 -17.59 -8.40 4.40
CA GLU A 216 -17.91 -9.00 3.11
C GLU A 216 -16.89 -8.60 2.05
N THR A 217 -16.58 -7.31 1.95
CA THR A 217 -15.56 -6.79 1.02
C THR A 217 -14.18 -7.40 1.31
N PHE A 218 -13.79 -7.48 2.57
CA PHE A 218 -12.55 -8.12 2.99
C PHE A 218 -12.48 -9.58 2.55
N CYS A 219 -13.47 -10.39 2.88
CA CYS A 219 -13.51 -11.80 2.51
C CYS A 219 -13.43 -11.99 0.99
N ARG A 220 -14.25 -11.24 0.24
CA ARG A 220 -14.27 -11.30 -1.23
C ARG A 220 -12.91 -10.95 -1.83
N ARG A 221 -12.29 -9.85 -1.40
CA ARG A 221 -10.98 -9.43 -1.88
C ARG A 221 -9.88 -10.38 -1.44
N PHE A 222 -9.88 -10.82 -0.20
CA PHE A 222 -8.87 -11.74 0.32
C PHE A 222 -8.77 -13.01 -0.53
N PHE A 223 -9.87 -13.57 -0.98
CA PHE A 223 -9.88 -14.74 -1.85
C PHE A 223 -9.54 -14.38 -3.29
N SER A 224 -10.24 -13.42 -3.90
CA SER A 224 -10.07 -13.09 -5.33
C SER A 224 -8.69 -12.54 -5.68
N GLN A 225 -7.98 -11.95 -4.74
CA GLN A 225 -6.66 -11.36 -4.94
C GLN A 225 -5.50 -12.29 -4.54
N GLN A 226 -5.77 -13.56 -4.25
CA GLN A 226 -4.74 -14.53 -3.86
C GLN A 226 -3.61 -14.66 -4.90
N PHE A 227 -3.90 -14.56 -6.18
CA PHE A 227 -2.88 -14.65 -7.24
C PHE A 227 -1.76 -13.62 -7.08
N LYS A 228 -2.04 -12.44 -6.53
CA LYS A 228 -1.03 -11.43 -6.22
C LYS A 228 -0.11 -11.87 -5.09
N ARG A 229 -0.64 -12.55 -4.08
CA ARG A 229 0.15 -13.04 -2.94
C ARG A 229 1.04 -14.22 -3.29
N SER A 230 0.71 -14.98 -4.30
CA SER A 230 1.52 -16.15 -4.73
C SER A 230 2.93 -15.77 -5.19
N CYS A 231 3.16 -14.53 -5.58
CA CYS A 231 4.46 -14.03 -6.05
C CYS A 231 5.02 -12.87 -5.20
N LEU A 232 4.65 -12.79 -3.93
CA LEU A 232 5.19 -11.78 -3.02
C LEU A 232 6.71 -11.91 -2.87
N PRO A 233 7.44 -10.77 -2.79
CA PRO A 233 8.85 -10.76 -2.46
C PRO A 233 9.08 -11.26 -1.02
N ASP A 234 10.34 -11.53 -0.70
CA ASP A 234 10.75 -11.79 0.68
C ASP A 234 10.59 -10.54 1.55
N GLY A 235 10.37 -10.77 2.83
CA GLY A 235 10.25 -9.70 3.82
C GLY A 235 10.33 -10.24 5.25
N PRO A 236 10.54 -9.40 6.25
CA PRO A 236 10.61 -9.84 7.63
C PRO A 236 9.23 -10.17 8.17
N LYS A 237 9.15 -11.16 9.05
CA LYS A 237 7.97 -11.38 9.88
C LYS A 237 8.13 -10.61 11.19
N VAL A 238 7.46 -9.47 11.29
CA VAL A 238 7.54 -8.59 12.47
C VAL A 238 6.54 -9.02 13.55
N GLY A 239 5.29 -9.28 13.15
CA GLY A 239 4.21 -9.67 14.05
C GLY A 239 3.92 -11.17 14.02
N THR A 240 2.78 -11.55 14.63
CA THR A 240 2.29 -12.93 14.67
C THR A 240 1.53 -13.34 13.41
N VAL A 241 1.13 -12.38 12.59
CA VAL A 241 0.39 -12.55 11.33
C VAL A 241 1.27 -12.12 10.17
N ALA A 242 1.33 -12.94 9.12
CA ALA A 242 1.99 -12.64 7.86
C ALA A 242 1.30 -13.40 6.72
N LEU A 243 1.56 -13.01 5.48
CA LEU A 243 0.95 -13.57 4.28
C LEU A 243 1.98 -14.14 3.29
N SER A 244 3.21 -14.38 3.74
CA SER A 244 4.24 -14.96 2.88
C SER A 244 3.82 -16.33 2.35
N PRO A 245 3.85 -16.54 1.02
CA PRO A 245 3.49 -17.82 0.40
C PRO A 245 4.52 -18.91 0.71
N ARG A 246 5.67 -18.55 1.25
CA ARG A 246 6.76 -19.49 1.56
C ARG A 246 6.58 -20.23 2.89
N GLY A 247 5.66 -19.78 3.75
CA GLY A 247 5.44 -20.47 5.02
C GLY A 247 4.27 -19.99 5.86
N ASP A 248 3.79 -18.76 5.65
CA ASP A 248 2.75 -18.17 6.50
C ASP A 248 1.34 -18.43 5.97
N TRP A 249 1.11 -18.19 4.67
CA TRP A 249 -0.21 -18.35 4.07
C TRP A 249 -0.11 -18.98 2.67
N ARG A 250 -0.64 -20.19 2.53
CA ARG A 250 -0.73 -20.90 1.26
C ARG A 250 -2.18 -21.17 0.93
N MET A 251 -2.65 -20.61 -0.17
CA MET A 251 -3.99 -20.82 -0.68
C MET A 251 -3.93 -20.90 -2.20
N PRO A 252 -4.68 -21.78 -2.86
CA PRO A 252 -4.83 -21.77 -4.31
C PRO A 252 -5.41 -20.43 -4.79
N SER A 253 -4.95 -19.94 -5.93
CA SER A 253 -5.45 -18.68 -6.50
C SER A 253 -6.92 -18.75 -6.97
N ASP A 254 -7.44 -19.95 -7.18
CA ASP A 254 -8.82 -20.25 -7.55
C ASP A 254 -9.71 -20.63 -6.36
N ALA A 255 -9.22 -20.48 -5.12
CA ALA A 255 -10.03 -20.71 -3.92
C ALA A 255 -11.28 -19.81 -3.91
N CYS A 256 -12.43 -20.40 -3.60
CA CYS A 256 -13.72 -19.73 -3.67
C CYS A 256 -14.19 -19.31 -2.28
N VAL A 257 -14.63 -18.05 -2.15
CA VAL A 257 -15.19 -17.47 -0.91
C VAL A 257 -16.65 -17.84 -0.66
N ALA A 258 -17.32 -18.49 -1.63
CA ALA A 258 -18.78 -18.68 -1.63
C ALA A 258 -19.34 -19.37 -0.38
N VAL A 259 -18.56 -20.22 0.28
CA VAL A 259 -18.98 -20.88 1.53
C VAL A 259 -19.05 -19.89 2.69
N TRP A 260 -18.13 -18.91 2.72
CA TRP A 260 -18.03 -17.88 3.77
C TRP A 260 -19.04 -16.74 3.61
N MET A 261 -19.69 -16.67 2.44
CA MET A 261 -20.66 -15.62 2.09
C MET A 261 -22.12 -16.11 2.21
N LYS A 262 -22.38 -17.32 2.70
CA LYS A 262 -23.72 -17.91 2.77
C LYS A 262 -24.43 -17.70 4.12
N ASP A 263 -23.71 -17.28 5.12
CA ASP A 263 -24.18 -17.07 6.49
C ASP A 263 -24.20 -15.58 6.86
#